data_b67fe3b2dc35ac0d20a65ca60cba563a
#
_entry.id   b67fe3b2dc35ac0d20a65ca60cba563a
#
_cell.length_a   1.000
_cell.length_b   1.000
_cell.length_c   1.000
_cell.angle_alpha   90.00
_cell.angle_beta   90.00
_cell.angle_gamma   90.00
#
_symmetry.space_group_name_H-M   'P 1'
#
loop_
_entity.id
_entity.type
_entity.pdbx_description
1 polymer ?
#
loop_
_entity_poly.entity_id
_entity_poly.type
_entity_poly.pdbx_seq_one_letter_code
_entity_poly.pdbx_strand_id
1 'polypeptide(L)'
;MTRIGGTWQNWGRSASVRPVRVERPRSPEGVQRAVRAAARQGLTIKAVGAGHSFTGIAVAPGVLLELDDLQGLVSADVASGHVTLLAGTRLHRIPGLLARYGLAMENLGDIDRQSIAGAISTGTHGTGAGFGGLATQVVGVTLITADGEFLRIDEAHSPELLPALALGLGALGIIVEVTLQCVPTFVMHAIDEPVPMDEVLSTIDERVAAADHFEFYWFPHTDVALTKRQSRLPESTRRKPLPIVGRWVDETLLANGVYRVVCAAGQAVPAITPPFNRLAVRLTGDREYTDLSNRVLTQSRTVRFREMEYALPAAEVVPAFRALQELIAQRGWRIEFPVEVRFAAADDRWLSTAHDRATAYIAVHRYWRADPTVYFGAVEEIMLAHGGRPHWGKLHTLTHETLRDRYPRFDDFVAVRDRLDPERRFTNRYLERVLGS
;
A
#
# COMPACT_ATOMS: atom_id res chain seq x y z
N MET A 1 -26.63 9.53 -3.49
CA MET A 1 -27.53 9.67 -2.30
C MET A 1 -26.77 10.31 -1.19
N THR A 2 -27.27 11.39 -0.60
CA THR A 2 -26.68 12.07 0.56
C THR A 2 -27.22 11.44 1.83
N ARG A 3 -26.35 11.01 2.75
CA ARG A 3 -26.73 10.53 4.08
C ARG A 3 -26.16 11.46 5.14
N ILE A 4 -26.92 11.79 6.16
CA ILE A 4 -26.41 12.41 7.41
C ILE A 4 -25.64 11.31 8.14
N GLY A 5 -24.35 11.56 8.44
CA GLY A 5 -23.34 10.55 8.63
C GLY A 5 -23.45 9.70 9.88
N GLY A 6 -23.36 8.40 9.66
CA GLY A 6 -22.86 7.45 10.66
C GLY A 6 -21.34 7.60 10.86
N THR A 7 -20.79 6.98 11.90
CA THR A 7 -19.34 6.97 12.12
C THR A 7 -18.65 6.17 11.03
N TRP A 8 -17.76 6.81 10.27
CA TRP A 8 -16.81 6.10 9.42
C TRP A 8 -15.59 5.66 10.24
N GLN A 9 -15.03 4.51 9.89
CA GLN A 9 -13.85 3.97 10.53
C GLN A 9 -12.99 3.23 9.49
N ASN A 10 -11.66 3.41 9.55
CA ASN A 10 -10.75 2.70 8.67
C ASN A 10 -10.68 1.19 9.02
N TRP A 11 -10.10 0.38 8.12
CA TRP A 11 -9.99 -1.07 8.30
C TRP A 11 -9.21 -1.45 9.57
N GLY A 12 -8.11 -0.77 9.88
CA GLY A 12 -7.26 -1.02 11.06
C GLY A 12 -7.87 -0.53 12.38
N ARG A 13 -9.01 0.18 12.34
CA ARG A 13 -9.65 0.83 13.49
C ARG A 13 -8.73 1.76 14.27
N SER A 14 -7.78 2.38 13.56
CA SER A 14 -6.85 3.37 14.10
C SER A 14 -7.31 4.80 13.88
N ALA A 15 -8.27 5.02 12.97
CA ALA A 15 -8.84 6.32 12.67
C ALA A 15 -10.36 6.22 12.46
N SER A 16 -11.09 7.22 12.96
CA SER A 16 -12.54 7.31 12.79
C SER A 16 -12.98 8.77 12.71
N VAL A 17 -14.14 9.01 12.10
CA VAL A 17 -14.75 10.34 11.99
C VAL A 17 -16.27 10.22 11.83
N ARG A 18 -16.98 11.24 12.31
CA ARG A 18 -18.39 11.45 12.01
C ARG A 18 -18.50 12.64 11.04
N PRO A 19 -18.63 12.36 9.71
CA PRO A 19 -18.70 13.42 8.72
C PRO A 19 -20.00 14.22 8.86
N VAL A 20 -19.98 15.48 8.45
CA VAL A 20 -21.19 16.30 8.34
C VAL A 20 -22.16 15.64 7.36
N ARG A 21 -21.67 15.13 6.23
CA ARG A 21 -22.44 14.34 5.26
C ARG A 21 -21.59 13.37 4.49
N VAL A 22 -22.25 12.34 3.94
CA VAL A 22 -21.66 11.34 3.06
C VAL A 22 -22.32 11.45 1.69
N GLU A 23 -21.53 11.49 0.62
CA GLU A 23 -21.98 11.50 -0.76
C GLU A 23 -21.41 10.31 -1.55
N ARG A 24 -22.20 9.78 -2.48
CA ARG A 24 -21.84 8.63 -3.35
C ARG A 24 -22.08 9.00 -4.80
N PRO A 25 -21.12 9.67 -5.45
CA PRO A 25 -21.23 10.01 -6.87
C PRO A 25 -21.10 8.74 -7.73
N ARG A 26 -21.78 8.75 -8.88
CA ARG A 26 -21.73 7.66 -9.87
C ARG A 26 -21.05 8.08 -11.18
N SER A 27 -20.65 9.34 -11.27
CA SER A 27 -19.94 9.86 -12.43
C SER A 27 -18.96 10.96 -12.01
N PRO A 28 -17.96 11.30 -12.84
CA PRO A 28 -17.06 12.41 -12.62
C PRO A 28 -17.77 13.75 -12.37
N GLU A 29 -18.86 14.04 -13.10
CA GLU A 29 -19.67 15.26 -12.92
C GLU A 29 -20.40 15.22 -11.56
N GLY A 30 -20.70 14.04 -11.04
CA GLY A 30 -21.24 13.86 -9.69
C GLY A 30 -20.23 14.29 -8.63
N VAL A 31 -18.95 13.96 -8.81
CA VAL A 31 -17.85 14.42 -7.97
C VAL A 31 -17.70 15.93 -8.07
N GLN A 32 -17.70 16.49 -9.29
CA GLN A 32 -17.63 17.93 -9.52
C GLN A 32 -18.73 18.68 -8.76
N ARG A 33 -19.98 18.22 -8.85
CA ARG A 33 -21.09 18.82 -8.12
C ARG A 33 -20.90 18.77 -6.60
N ALA A 34 -20.36 17.65 -6.08
CA ALA A 34 -20.07 17.48 -4.65
C ALA A 34 -19.00 18.47 -4.17
N VAL A 35 -17.90 18.63 -4.92
CA VAL A 35 -16.82 19.58 -4.62
C VAL A 35 -17.35 21.00 -4.61
N ARG A 36 -18.06 21.43 -5.66
CA ARG A 36 -18.67 22.77 -5.73
C ARG A 36 -19.68 23.02 -4.62
N ALA A 37 -20.46 22.01 -4.22
CA ALA A 37 -21.40 22.12 -3.12
C ALA A 37 -20.68 22.24 -1.75
N ALA A 38 -19.60 21.50 -1.53
CA ALA A 38 -18.76 21.61 -0.34
C ALA A 38 -18.11 23.01 -0.27
N ALA A 39 -17.59 23.50 -1.40
CA ALA A 39 -16.99 24.82 -1.52
C ALA A 39 -17.96 25.95 -1.10
N ARG A 40 -19.18 25.94 -1.65
CA ARG A 40 -20.21 26.94 -1.28
C ARG A 40 -20.61 26.94 0.20
N GLN A 41 -20.38 25.83 0.90
CA GLN A 41 -20.71 25.65 2.31
C GLN A 41 -19.51 25.82 3.24
N GLY A 42 -18.33 26.15 2.70
CA GLY A 42 -17.10 26.25 3.48
C GLY A 42 -16.67 24.93 4.12
N LEU A 43 -17.10 23.78 3.56
CA LEU A 43 -16.76 22.45 4.08
C LEU A 43 -15.53 21.86 3.39
N THR A 44 -14.71 21.17 4.16
CA THR A 44 -13.68 20.27 3.60
C THR A 44 -14.34 19.05 2.97
N ILE A 45 -13.68 18.47 1.97
CA ILE A 45 -14.15 17.28 1.27
C ILE A 45 -12.99 16.31 1.01
N LYS A 46 -13.19 15.03 1.29
CA LYS A 46 -12.20 13.99 1.00
C LYS A 46 -12.84 12.75 0.39
N ALA A 47 -12.18 12.22 -0.62
CA ALA A 47 -12.51 10.92 -1.17
C ALA A 47 -11.99 9.80 -0.28
N VAL A 48 -12.80 8.76 -0.11
CA VAL A 48 -12.45 7.56 0.63
C VAL A 48 -12.62 6.36 -0.30
N GLY A 49 -11.56 5.55 -0.41
CA GLY A 49 -11.60 4.26 -1.08
C GLY A 49 -12.01 3.13 -0.12
N ALA A 50 -11.19 2.08 -0.02
CA ALA A 50 -11.45 0.95 0.86
C ALA A 50 -11.17 1.22 2.36
N GLY A 51 -10.57 2.34 2.70
CA GLY A 51 -10.18 2.66 4.08
C GLY A 51 -9.06 1.76 4.63
N HIS A 52 -8.17 1.26 3.78
CA HIS A 52 -7.06 0.39 4.19
C HIS A 52 -5.86 1.12 4.80
N SER A 53 -5.70 2.42 4.60
CA SER A 53 -4.67 3.21 5.29
C SER A 53 -4.88 3.19 6.80
N PHE A 54 -3.79 3.02 7.56
CA PHE A 54 -3.82 3.02 9.03
C PHE A 54 -3.75 4.44 9.61
N THR A 55 -3.28 5.42 8.83
CA THR A 55 -3.26 6.84 9.21
C THR A 55 -4.63 7.49 9.07
N GLY A 56 -4.75 8.73 9.54
CA GLY A 56 -5.95 9.55 9.36
C GLY A 56 -6.10 10.16 7.96
N ILE A 57 -5.32 9.74 6.95
CA ILE A 57 -5.27 10.38 5.62
C ILE A 57 -6.64 10.47 4.93
N ALA A 58 -7.52 9.48 5.15
CA ALA A 58 -8.87 9.43 4.58
C ALA A 58 -9.95 10.00 5.51
N VAL A 59 -9.59 10.56 6.68
CA VAL A 59 -10.55 11.17 7.61
C VAL A 59 -11.16 12.41 6.97
N ALA A 60 -12.49 12.45 6.88
CA ALA A 60 -13.27 13.51 6.23
C ALA A 60 -14.26 14.12 7.21
N PRO A 61 -13.88 15.19 7.95
CA PRO A 61 -14.78 15.79 8.93
C PRO A 61 -15.96 16.55 8.29
N GLY A 62 -15.78 17.14 7.11
CA GLY A 62 -16.82 17.84 6.34
C GLY A 62 -17.62 16.84 5.48
N VAL A 63 -17.29 16.76 4.21
CA VAL A 63 -17.93 15.84 3.24
C VAL A 63 -17.07 14.63 3.03
N LEU A 64 -17.61 13.46 3.35
CA LEU A 64 -17.00 12.16 3.02
C LEU A 64 -17.54 11.71 1.67
N LEU A 65 -16.67 11.56 0.68
CA LEU A 65 -17.00 11.16 -0.67
C LEU A 65 -16.64 9.68 -0.87
N GLU A 66 -17.62 8.79 -0.85
CA GLU A 66 -17.43 7.37 -1.14
C GLU A 66 -17.45 7.13 -2.65
N LEU A 67 -16.37 6.61 -3.20
CA LEU A 67 -16.22 6.37 -4.65
C LEU A 67 -16.63 4.93 -5.06
N ASP A 68 -17.32 4.19 -4.20
CA ASP A 68 -17.68 2.79 -4.47
C ASP A 68 -18.59 2.62 -5.69
N ASP A 69 -19.38 3.64 -6.05
CA ASP A 69 -20.25 3.63 -7.22
C ASP A 69 -19.54 4.22 -8.46
N LEU A 70 -18.30 4.72 -8.36
CA LEU A 70 -17.49 5.27 -9.45
C LEU A 70 -16.42 4.23 -9.87
N GLN A 71 -16.84 3.11 -10.44
CA GLN A 71 -16.00 1.96 -10.79
C GLN A 71 -16.23 1.50 -12.24
N GLY A 72 -15.19 0.95 -12.82
CA GLY A 72 -15.24 0.30 -14.12
C GLY A 72 -14.14 0.75 -15.05
N LEU A 73 -14.14 0.16 -16.22
CA LEU A 73 -13.25 0.49 -17.32
C LEU A 73 -13.88 1.64 -18.15
N VAL A 74 -13.10 2.68 -18.39
CA VAL A 74 -13.47 3.79 -19.29
C VAL A 74 -13.00 3.49 -20.71
N SER A 75 -11.72 3.17 -20.88
CA SER A 75 -11.13 2.82 -22.16
C SER A 75 -9.94 1.88 -22.01
N ALA A 76 -9.62 1.15 -23.08
CA ALA A 76 -8.40 0.35 -23.18
C ALA A 76 -7.88 0.41 -24.60
N ASP A 77 -6.62 0.77 -24.75
CA ASP A 77 -5.86 0.70 -25.99
C ASP A 77 -4.82 -0.41 -25.87
N VAL A 78 -5.03 -1.49 -26.59
CA VAL A 78 -4.14 -2.67 -26.55
C VAL A 78 -2.78 -2.38 -27.17
N ALA A 79 -2.74 -1.48 -28.16
CA ALA A 79 -1.50 -1.17 -28.89
C ALA A 79 -0.50 -0.41 -28.00
N SER A 80 -0.97 0.56 -27.23
CA SER A 80 -0.16 1.31 -26.28
C SER A 80 -0.08 0.66 -24.89
N GLY A 81 -1.00 -0.25 -24.57
CA GLY A 81 -1.19 -0.78 -23.22
C GLY A 81 -1.83 0.20 -22.25
N HIS A 82 -2.35 1.34 -22.73
CA HIS A 82 -2.98 2.34 -21.86
C HIS A 82 -4.43 1.92 -21.52
N VAL A 83 -4.70 1.88 -20.22
CA VAL A 83 -6.03 1.52 -19.69
C VAL A 83 -6.51 2.59 -18.73
N THR A 84 -7.65 3.21 -19.04
CA THR A 84 -8.28 4.20 -18.17
C THR A 84 -9.40 3.56 -17.35
N LEU A 85 -9.32 3.75 -16.04
CA LEU A 85 -10.24 3.22 -15.03
C LEU A 85 -10.87 4.36 -14.24
N LEU A 86 -12.12 4.20 -13.84
CA LEU A 86 -12.74 5.08 -12.84
C LEU A 86 -12.08 4.89 -11.47
N ALA A 87 -11.90 5.98 -10.73
CA ALA A 87 -11.08 6.09 -9.52
C ALA A 87 -11.42 5.13 -8.39
N GLY A 88 -12.70 4.79 -8.23
CA GLY A 88 -13.19 3.84 -7.21
C GLY A 88 -13.00 2.37 -7.57
N THR A 89 -12.49 2.05 -8.77
CA THR A 89 -12.30 0.66 -9.21
C THR A 89 -11.39 -0.08 -8.24
N ARG A 90 -11.88 -1.21 -7.72
CA ARG A 90 -11.13 -2.04 -6.77
C ARG A 90 -10.07 -2.84 -7.50
N LEU A 91 -8.85 -2.95 -6.91
CA LEU A 91 -7.72 -3.65 -7.53
C LEU A 91 -8.06 -5.09 -7.92
N HIS A 92 -8.78 -5.84 -7.08
CA HIS A 92 -9.22 -7.21 -7.38
C HIS A 92 -10.18 -7.34 -8.58
N ARG A 93 -10.80 -6.23 -9.01
CA ARG A 93 -11.67 -6.23 -10.19
C ARG A 93 -10.92 -5.97 -11.50
N ILE A 94 -9.76 -5.29 -11.40
CA ILE A 94 -8.98 -4.86 -12.56
C ILE A 94 -8.59 -6.06 -13.45
N PRO A 95 -8.07 -7.19 -12.93
CA PRO A 95 -7.70 -8.34 -13.78
C PRO A 95 -8.87 -8.85 -14.62
N GLY A 96 -10.09 -8.90 -14.06
CA GLY A 96 -11.29 -9.30 -14.80
C GLY A 96 -11.70 -8.30 -15.89
N LEU A 97 -11.46 -7.00 -15.67
CA LEU A 97 -11.72 -5.96 -16.68
C LEU A 97 -10.71 -6.01 -17.83
N LEU A 98 -9.46 -6.37 -17.54
CA LEU A 98 -8.35 -6.41 -18.49
C LEU A 98 -8.28 -7.71 -19.30
N ALA A 99 -8.82 -8.82 -18.77
CA ALA A 99 -8.67 -10.16 -19.35
C ALA A 99 -9.06 -10.25 -20.84
N ARG A 100 -10.15 -9.57 -21.24
CA ARG A 100 -10.61 -9.56 -22.64
C ARG A 100 -9.68 -8.82 -23.60
N TYR A 101 -8.75 -8.01 -23.06
CA TYR A 101 -7.76 -7.26 -23.84
C TYR A 101 -6.38 -7.93 -23.84
N GLY A 102 -6.21 -9.06 -23.12
CA GLY A 102 -4.93 -9.72 -22.96
C GLY A 102 -3.91 -8.88 -22.17
N LEU A 103 -4.38 -7.98 -21.29
CA LEU A 103 -3.56 -7.06 -20.52
C LEU A 103 -3.57 -7.39 -19.03
N ALA A 104 -2.51 -7.00 -18.33
CA ALA A 104 -2.35 -7.10 -16.88
C ALA A 104 -1.65 -5.86 -16.33
N MET A 105 -1.82 -5.58 -15.03
CA MET A 105 -0.96 -4.65 -14.31
C MET A 105 0.44 -5.24 -14.18
N GLU A 106 1.46 -4.40 -14.32
CA GLU A 106 2.84 -4.82 -14.28
C GLU A 106 3.26 -5.35 -12.91
N ASN A 107 2.86 -4.70 -11.84
CA ASN A 107 3.11 -5.10 -10.45
C ASN A 107 1.88 -4.81 -9.60
N LEU A 108 1.73 -5.51 -8.48
CA LEU A 108 0.62 -5.36 -7.54
C LEU A 108 1.14 -5.37 -6.10
N GLY A 109 0.44 -4.70 -5.20
CA GLY A 109 0.61 -4.87 -3.76
C GLY A 109 -0.10 -6.14 -3.28
N ASP A 110 0.30 -6.65 -2.12
CA ASP A 110 -0.24 -7.87 -1.51
C ASP A 110 -1.77 -7.83 -1.31
N ILE A 111 -2.32 -6.66 -0.95
CA ILE A 111 -3.76 -6.48 -0.69
C ILE A 111 -4.46 -5.85 -1.89
N ASP A 112 -5.41 -6.56 -2.50
CA ASP A 112 -6.16 -6.14 -3.68
C ASP A 112 -7.52 -5.48 -3.39
N ARG A 113 -7.84 -5.20 -2.12
CA ARG A 113 -9.12 -4.62 -1.70
C ARG A 113 -9.19 -3.10 -1.86
N GLN A 114 -8.07 -2.44 -2.04
CA GLN A 114 -7.98 -0.99 -2.23
C GLN A 114 -8.67 -0.56 -3.54
N SER A 115 -9.13 0.71 -3.60
CA SER A 115 -9.45 1.36 -4.88
C SER A 115 -8.18 1.82 -5.56
N ILE A 116 -8.17 1.89 -6.89
CA ILE A 116 -6.97 2.31 -7.65
C ILE A 116 -6.51 3.72 -7.24
N ALA A 117 -7.41 4.69 -7.15
CA ALA A 117 -7.05 6.04 -6.73
C ALA A 117 -6.51 6.08 -5.29
N GLY A 118 -7.08 5.29 -4.37
CA GLY A 118 -6.58 5.21 -2.99
C GLY A 118 -5.20 4.57 -2.90
N ALA A 119 -4.95 3.51 -3.69
CA ALA A 119 -3.68 2.80 -3.70
C ALA A 119 -2.53 3.69 -4.23
N ILE A 120 -2.72 4.33 -5.39
CA ILE A 120 -1.70 5.21 -5.95
C ILE A 120 -1.45 6.43 -5.06
N SER A 121 -2.50 7.06 -4.52
CA SER A 121 -2.40 8.27 -3.71
C SER A 121 -1.57 8.11 -2.43
N THR A 122 -1.42 6.89 -1.91
CA THR A 122 -0.68 6.63 -0.66
C THR A 122 0.61 5.85 -0.87
N GLY A 123 0.99 5.58 -2.12
CA GLY A 123 2.24 4.92 -2.45
C GLY A 123 2.22 3.41 -2.23
N THR A 124 1.08 2.75 -2.43
CA THR A 124 1.01 1.28 -2.39
C THR A 124 2.01 0.67 -3.38
N HIS A 125 2.78 -0.30 -2.91
CA HIS A 125 3.79 -1.02 -3.68
C HIS A 125 3.68 -2.53 -3.47
N GLY A 126 4.28 -3.28 -4.38
CA GLY A 126 4.56 -4.70 -4.24
C GLY A 126 6.01 -4.93 -3.81
N THR A 127 6.61 -5.98 -4.35
CA THR A 127 8.05 -6.23 -4.25
C THR A 127 8.65 -6.36 -5.65
N GLY A 128 9.98 -6.27 -5.75
CA GLY A 128 10.78 -6.46 -6.95
C GLY A 128 11.71 -5.28 -7.24
N ALA A 129 13.03 -5.50 -7.16
CA ALA A 129 14.04 -4.45 -7.32
C ALA A 129 14.05 -3.78 -8.71
N GLY A 130 13.42 -4.41 -9.72
CA GLY A 130 13.21 -3.85 -11.05
C GLY A 130 11.89 -3.08 -11.22
N PHE A 131 11.04 -3.01 -10.19
CA PHE A 131 9.69 -2.46 -10.29
C PHE A 131 9.45 -1.38 -9.24
N GLY A 132 8.77 -0.31 -9.65
CA GLY A 132 8.27 0.72 -8.74
C GLY A 132 6.95 0.35 -8.07
N GLY A 133 6.44 1.28 -7.25
CA GLY A 133 5.11 1.19 -6.67
C GLY A 133 4.00 1.38 -7.71
N LEU A 134 2.72 1.20 -7.32
CA LEU A 134 1.58 1.32 -8.26
C LEU A 134 1.49 2.69 -8.92
N ALA A 135 1.96 3.74 -8.27
CA ALA A 135 2.00 5.11 -8.80
C ALA A 135 2.92 5.25 -10.02
N THR A 136 3.94 4.38 -10.19
CA THR A 136 4.83 4.42 -11.37
C THR A 136 4.16 3.91 -12.64
N GLN A 137 3.12 3.08 -12.50
CA GLN A 137 2.32 2.58 -13.63
C GLN A 137 1.31 3.62 -14.14
N VAL A 138 1.17 4.77 -13.46
CA VAL A 138 0.25 5.83 -13.84
C VAL A 138 0.85 6.69 -14.93
N VAL A 139 0.17 6.77 -16.09
CA VAL A 139 0.52 7.60 -17.24
C VAL A 139 -0.48 8.73 -17.47
N GLY A 140 -1.56 8.77 -16.73
CA GLY A 140 -2.54 9.86 -16.77
C GLY A 140 -3.48 9.86 -15.58
N VAL A 141 -3.93 11.05 -15.19
CA VAL A 141 -4.90 11.27 -14.12
C VAL A 141 -5.88 12.36 -14.53
N THR A 142 -7.16 12.13 -14.32
CA THR A 142 -8.19 13.19 -14.34
C THR A 142 -8.69 13.42 -12.92
N LEU A 143 -8.66 14.66 -12.44
CA LEU A 143 -9.12 15.02 -11.11
C LEU A 143 -10.05 16.24 -11.14
N ILE A 144 -10.79 16.45 -10.06
CA ILE A 144 -11.58 17.66 -9.80
C ILE A 144 -10.81 18.51 -8.81
N THR A 145 -10.48 19.73 -9.21
CA THR A 145 -9.76 20.75 -8.42
C THR A 145 -10.66 21.40 -7.35
N ALA A 146 -10.10 22.22 -6.47
CA ALA A 146 -10.85 22.84 -5.37
C ALA A 146 -11.95 23.80 -5.82
N ASP A 147 -11.83 24.42 -6.99
CA ASP A 147 -12.84 25.26 -7.65
C ASP A 147 -13.90 24.43 -8.41
N GLY A 148 -13.71 23.10 -8.46
CA GLY A 148 -14.64 22.18 -9.12
C GLY A 148 -14.43 22.07 -10.62
N GLU A 149 -13.25 22.38 -11.14
CA GLU A 149 -12.91 22.20 -12.55
C GLU A 149 -12.26 20.83 -12.80
N PHE A 150 -12.42 20.31 -14.03
CA PHE A 150 -11.70 19.12 -14.45
C PHE A 150 -10.26 19.50 -14.81
N LEU A 151 -9.30 18.81 -14.22
CA LEU A 151 -7.90 18.91 -14.57
C LEU A 151 -7.40 17.53 -15.06
N ARG A 152 -7.01 17.48 -16.32
CA ARG A 152 -6.42 16.30 -16.94
C ARG A 152 -4.91 16.47 -17.04
N ILE A 153 -4.19 15.44 -16.58
CA ILE A 153 -2.73 15.37 -16.63
C ILE A 153 -2.34 14.07 -17.31
N ASP A 154 -1.62 14.18 -18.40
CA ASP A 154 -1.05 13.07 -19.17
C ASP A 154 0.13 13.57 -20.02
N GLU A 155 0.67 12.76 -20.90
CA GLU A 155 1.81 13.12 -21.76
C GLU A 155 1.55 14.40 -22.61
N ALA A 156 0.30 14.64 -23.00
CA ALA A 156 -0.08 15.80 -23.81
C ALA A 156 -0.51 17.01 -22.97
N HIS A 157 -0.82 16.83 -21.69
CA HIS A 157 -1.39 17.86 -20.82
C HIS A 157 -0.63 17.95 -19.51
N SER A 158 0.22 18.95 -19.37
CA SER A 158 1.05 19.24 -18.16
C SER A 158 1.77 18.01 -17.58
N PRO A 159 2.57 17.28 -18.41
CA PRO A 159 3.23 16.04 -18.00
C PRO A 159 4.15 16.22 -16.77
N GLU A 160 4.69 17.45 -16.58
CA GLU A 160 5.55 17.80 -15.45
C GLU A 160 4.86 17.69 -14.08
N LEU A 161 3.51 17.70 -14.07
CA LEU A 161 2.72 17.53 -12.84
C LEU A 161 2.38 16.07 -12.52
N LEU A 162 2.54 15.16 -13.50
CA LEU A 162 2.19 13.76 -13.31
C LEU A 162 2.93 13.10 -12.12
N PRO A 163 4.24 13.35 -11.90
CA PRO A 163 4.95 12.80 -10.75
C PRO A 163 4.38 13.23 -9.38
N ALA A 164 3.79 14.41 -9.29
CA ALA A 164 3.12 14.90 -8.08
C ALA A 164 1.72 14.27 -7.91
N LEU A 165 0.94 14.19 -9.00
CA LEU A 165 -0.47 13.81 -8.92
C LEU A 165 -0.66 12.28 -8.83
N ALA A 166 0.23 11.50 -9.42
CA ALA A 166 0.19 10.04 -9.33
C ALA A 166 0.31 9.55 -7.87
N LEU A 167 1.01 10.31 -7.01
CA LEU A 167 1.10 10.05 -5.57
C LEU A 167 0.77 11.35 -4.79
N GLY A 168 -0.47 11.80 -4.88
CA GLY A 168 -0.91 13.13 -4.41
C GLY A 168 -1.51 13.17 -3.01
N LEU A 169 -1.50 12.09 -2.22
CA LEU A 169 -2.06 12.01 -0.86
C LEU A 169 -3.54 12.44 -0.75
N GLY A 170 -4.23 12.60 -1.88
CA GLY A 170 -5.56 13.20 -1.94
C GLY A 170 -5.58 14.65 -1.45
N ALA A 171 -4.47 15.38 -1.61
CA ALA A 171 -4.29 16.79 -1.22
C ALA A 171 -4.38 17.75 -2.41
N LEU A 172 -4.31 17.24 -3.65
CA LEU A 172 -4.24 18.05 -4.87
C LEU A 172 -5.59 18.13 -5.62
N GLY A 173 -6.56 17.34 -5.21
CA GLY A 173 -7.87 17.21 -5.88
C GLY A 173 -8.50 15.85 -5.63
N ILE A 174 -9.72 15.68 -6.14
CA ILE A 174 -10.41 14.39 -6.12
C ILE A 174 -10.21 13.68 -7.45
N ILE A 175 -9.40 12.63 -7.47
CA ILE A 175 -9.18 11.78 -8.66
C ILE A 175 -10.49 11.12 -9.06
N VAL A 176 -10.84 11.21 -10.34
CA VAL A 176 -12.03 10.59 -10.93
C VAL A 176 -11.69 9.52 -11.95
N GLU A 177 -10.54 9.63 -12.65
CA GLU A 177 -10.02 8.64 -13.58
C GLU A 177 -8.51 8.49 -13.41
N VAL A 178 -8.03 7.26 -13.65
CA VAL A 178 -6.61 6.90 -13.66
C VAL A 178 -6.32 6.13 -14.93
N THR A 179 -5.33 6.56 -15.70
CA THR A 179 -4.80 5.82 -16.85
C THR A 179 -3.52 5.10 -16.43
N LEU A 180 -3.50 3.79 -16.59
CA LEU A 180 -2.37 2.92 -16.27
C LEU A 180 -1.66 2.48 -17.55
N GLN A 181 -0.33 2.38 -17.50
CA GLN A 181 0.45 1.57 -18.40
C GLN A 181 0.31 0.12 -17.97
N CYS A 182 -0.36 -0.68 -18.78
CA CYS A 182 -0.48 -2.12 -18.60
C CYS A 182 0.49 -2.86 -19.52
N VAL A 183 0.75 -4.12 -19.19
CA VAL A 183 1.61 -5.04 -19.95
C VAL A 183 0.77 -6.21 -20.48
N PRO A 184 1.24 -6.98 -21.48
CA PRO A 184 0.59 -8.24 -21.86
C PRO A 184 0.43 -9.17 -20.65
N THR A 185 -0.65 -9.93 -20.63
CA THR A 185 -0.89 -10.95 -19.59
C THR A 185 0.29 -11.91 -19.48
N PHE A 186 0.69 -12.22 -18.27
CA PHE A 186 1.82 -13.12 -17.99
C PHE A 186 1.52 -14.08 -16.84
N VAL A 187 2.26 -15.17 -16.83
CA VAL A 187 2.26 -16.19 -15.76
C VAL A 187 3.45 -15.91 -14.85
N MET A 188 3.33 -16.27 -13.60
CA MET A 188 4.44 -16.23 -12.64
C MET A 188 4.73 -17.63 -12.12
N HIS A 189 6.01 -17.94 -11.99
CA HIS A 189 6.55 -19.06 -11.25
C HIS A 189 6.93 -18.57 -9.85
N ALA A 190 6.33 -19.17 -8.84
CA ALA A 190 6.53 -18.82 -7.44
C ALA A 190 7.15 -19.99 -6.67
N ILE A 191 8.15 -19.67 -5.85
CA ILE A 191 8.80 -20.58 -4.90
C ILE A 191 8.77 -19.90 -3.54
N ASP A 192 8.07 -20.55 -2.60
CA ASP A 192 8.02 -20.13 -1.20
C ASP A 192 8.78 -21.17 -0.38
N GLU A 193 9.80 -20.77 0.37
CA GLU A 193 10.65 -21.70 1.13
C GLU A 193 11.13 -21.12 2.46
N PRO A 194 11.22 -21.90 3.54
CA PRO A 194 11.89 -21.50 4.77
C PRO A 194 13.42 -21.61 4.58
N VAL A 195 14.14 -20.52 4.90
CA VAL A 195 15.61 -20.42 4.77
C VAL A 195 16.18 -19.89 6.09
N PRO A 196 17.37 -20.36 6.55
CA PRO A 196 18.03 -19.77 7.71
C PRO A 196 18.21 -18.27 7.56
N MET A 197 17.87 -17.49 8.61
CA MET A 197 17.88 -16.03 8.53
C MET A 197 19.26 -15.47 8.20
N ASP A 198 20.32 -16.03 8.79
CA ASP A 198 21.69 -15.58 8.52
C ASP A 198 22.12 -15.80 7.07
N GLU A 199 21.65 -16.88 6.45
CA GLU A 199 21.86 -17.15 5.03
C GLU A 199 21.14 -16.11 4.17
N VAL A 200 19.86 -15.81 4.46
CA VAL A 200 19.12 -14.80 3.73
C VAL A 200 19.81 -13.44 3.81
N LEU A 201 20.21 -13.00 5.00
CA LEU A 201 20.84 -11.69 5.18
C LEU A 201 22.25 -11.60 4.57
N SER A 202 23.01 -12.71 4.55
CA SER A 202 24.35 -12.71 3.94
C SER A 202 24.33 -12.81 2.40
N THR A 203 23.23 -13.28 1.81
CA THR A 203 23.07 -13.46 0.36
C THR A 203 21.93 -12.59 -0.20
N ILE A 204 21.55 -11.51 0.50
CA ILE A 204 20.35 -10.73 0.18
C ILE A 204 20.40 -10.15 -1.24
N ASP A 205 21.51 -9.57 -1.64
CA ASP A 205 21.69 -8.94 -2.95
C ASP A 205 21.60 -9.98 -4.08
N GLU A 206 22.19 -11.15 -3.88
CA GLU A 206 22.13 -12.27 -4.84
C GLU A 206 20.68 -12.76 -4.99
N ARG A 207 19.94 -12.92 -3.89
CA ARG A 207 18.55 -13.35 -3.88
C ARG A 207 17.63 -12.35 -4.55
N VAL A 208 17.83 -11.07 -4.31
CA VAL A 208 17.08 -9.98 -4.93
C VAL A 208 17.35 -9.92 -6.43
N ALA A 209 18.61 -10.12 -6.87
CA ALA A 209 18.98 -10.11 -8.28
C ALA A 209 18.54 -11.38 -9.04
N ALA A 210 18.33 -12.52 -8.35
CA ALA A 210 18.02 -13.80 -8.97
C ALA A 210 16.55 -13.97 -9.39
N ALA A 211 15.66 -13.02 -9.07
CA ALA A 211 14.24 -13.13 -9.38
C ALA A 211 13.64 -11.76 -9.71
N ASP A 212 12.51 -11.73 -10.43
CA ASP A 212 11.77 -10.50 -10.69
C ASP A 212 11.21 -9.91 -9.40
N HIS A 213 10.75 -10.77 -8.50
CA HIS A 213 10.20 -10.37 -7.20
C HIS A 213 10.79 -11.26 -6.11
N PHE A 214 11.32 -10.62 -5.07
CA PHE A 214 11.82 -11.27 -3.87
C PHE A 214 11.27 -10.53 -2.65
N GLU A 215 10.80 -11.29 -1.66
CA GLU A 215 10.40 -10.80 -0.34
C GLU A 215 10.65 -11.89 0.69
N PHE A 216 10.75 -11.49 1.96
CA PHE A 216 10.77 -12.46 3.04
C PHE A 216 9.99 -11.98 4.27
N TYR A 217 9.55 -12.95 5.07
CA TYR A 217 8.87 -12.75 6.33
C TYR A 217 9.66 -13.39 7.45
N TRP A 218 9.88 -12.67 8.53
CA TRP A 218 10.51 -13.19 9.73
C TRP A 218 9.56 -13.16 10.90
N PHE A 219 9.25 -14.33 11.47
CA PHE A 219 8.56 -14.42 12.73
C PHE A 219 9.55 -14.21 13.87
N PRO A 220 9.40 -13.16 14.72
CA PRO A 220 10.26 -12.96 15.88
C PRO A 220 10.34 -14.20 16.76
N HIS A 221 11.51 -14.42 17.36
CA HIS A 221 11.87 -15.62 18.16
C HIS A 221 12.11 -16.89 17.32
N THR A 222 12.34 -16.75 16.03
CA THR A 222 12.81 -17.83 15.14
C THR A 222 14.12 -17.40 14.47
N ASP A 223 14.85 -18.36 13.94
CA ASP A 223 16.07 -18.19 13.16
C ASP A 223 15.87 -18.44 11.65
N VAL A 224 14.61 -18.45 11.21
CA VAL A 224 14.20 -18.77 9.84
C VAL A 224 13.42 -17.62 9.23
N ALA A 225 13.73 -17.29 7.98
CA ALA A 225 12.93 -16.46 7.10
C ALA A 225 12.05 -17.33 6.21
N LEU A 226 10.81 -16.93 6.02
CA LEU A 226 9.94 -17.47 4.98
C LEU A 226 10.14 -16.62 3.73
N THR A 227 10.94 -17.11 2.79
CA THR A 227 11.26 -16.39 1.55
C THR A 227 10.24 -16.69 0.48
N LYS A 228 9.98 -15.70 -0.37
CA LYS A 228 9.18 -15.83 -1.59
C LYS A 228 9.98 -15.29 -2.76
N ARG A 229 10.16 -16.12 -3.76
CA ARG A 229 10.84 -15.79 -5.00
C ARG A 229 9.89 -16.03 -6.16
N GLN A 230 9.72 -15.02 -7.00
CA GLN A 230 8.75 -15.07 -8.08
C GLN A 230 9.39 -14.55 -9.37
N SER A 231 9.22 -15.31 -10.47
CA SER A 231 9.76 -14.97 -11.78
C SER A 231 8.67 -14.98 -12.85
N ARG A 232 8.74 -14.03 -13.78
CA ARG A 232 7.79 -13.88 -14.88
C ARG A 232 8.04 -14.93 -15.96
N LEU A 233 6.97 -15.47 -16.47
CA LEU A 233 6.95 -16.41 -17.55
C LEU A 233 5.95 -15.97 -18.62
N PRO A 234 6.15 -16.36 -19.91
CA PRO A 234 5.18 -16.09 -20.97
C PRO A 234 3.79 -16.63 -20.62
N GLU A 235 2.74 -15.95 -21.12
CA GLU A 235 1.34 -16.37 -20.94
C GLU A 235 1.08 -17.80 -21.39
N SER A 236 1.79 -18.24 -22.45
CA SER A 236 1.69 -19.62 -22.99
C SER A 236 2.19 -20.70 -22.04
N THR A 237 2.85 -20.33 -20.93
CA THR A 237 3.37 -21.29 -19.97
C THR A 237 2.24 -22.08 -19.31
N ARG A 238 2.38 -23.41 -19.27
CA ARG A 238 1.41 -24.27 -18.60
C ARG A 238 1.35 -23.95 -17.10
N ARG A 239 0.19 -23.56 -16.64
CA ARG A 239 -0.05 -23.27 -15.22
C ARG A 239 -0.19 -24.54 -14.41
N LYS A 240 0.41 -24.51 -13.22
CA LYS A 240 0.27 -25.53 -12.17
C LYS A 240 -0.11 -24.79 -10.86
N PRO A 241 -1.36 -24.32 -10.73
CA PRO A 241 -1.77 -23.55 -9.56
C PRO A 241 -1.80 -24.43 -8.31
N LEU A 242 -1.68 -23.81 -7.13
CA LEU A 242 -1.92 -24.50 -5.86
C LEU A 242 -3.31 -25.16 -5.86
N PRO A 243 -3.46 -26.38 -5.31
CA PRO A 243 -4.76 -27.01 -5.16
C PRO A 243 -5.74 -26.14 -4.42
N ILE A 244 -6.99 -26.01 -4.89
CA ILE A 244 -8.02 -25.13 -4.32
C ILE A 244 -8.23 -25.42 -2.82
N VAL A 245 -8.25 -26.69 -2.42
CA VAL A 245 -8.41 -27.09 -1.01
C VAL A 245 -7.20 -26.69 -0.18
N GLY A 246 -5.98 -26.91 -0.68
CA GLY A 246 -4.75 -26.49 -0.01
C GLY A 246 -4.72 -24.97 0.17
N ARG A 247 -5.02 -24.22 -0.88
CA ARG A 247 -5.11 -22.77 -0.85
C ARG A 247 -6.15 -22.26 0.16
N TRP A 248 -7.34 -22.87 0.18
CA TRP A 248 -8.39 -22.51 1.14
C TRP A 248 -7.98 -22.82 2.58
N VAL A 249 -7.37 -23.97 2.85
CA VAL A 249 -6.85 -24.33 4.17
C VAL A 249 -5.78 -23.34 4.61
N ASP A 250 -4.84 -23.02 3.73
CA ASP A 250 -3.72 -22.13 4.04
C ASP A 250 -4.19 -20.67 4.23
N GLU A 251 -4.95 -20.14 3.28
CA GLU A 251 -5.37 -18.72 3.32
C GLU A 251 -6.51 -18.48 4.30
N THR A 252 -7.48 -19.39 4.41
CA THR A 252 -8.71 -19.12 5.19
C THR A 252 -8.64 -19.72 6.59
N LEU A 253 -8.21 -20.96 6.72
CA LEU A 253 -8.22 -21.64 8.02
C LEU A 253 -6.98 -21.34 8.84
N LEU A 254 -5.78 -21.51 8.29
CA LEU A 254 -4.53 -21.33 9.02
C LEU A 254 -4.13 -19.85 9.10
N ALA A 255 -3.96 -19.18 7.98
CA ALA A 255 -3.49 -17.79 7.95
C ALA A 255 -4.51 -16.76 8.49
N ASN A 256 -5.79 -17.08 8.52
CA ASN A 256 -6.82 -16.15 8.98
C ASN A 256 -7.61 -16.65 10.19
N GLY A 257 -8.03 -17.90 10.23
CA GLY A 257 -8.86 -18.45 11.30
C GLY A 257 -8.08 -18.74 12.59
N VAL A 258 -7.14 -19.68 12.52
CA VAL A 258 -6.31 -20.09 13.64
C VAL A 258 -5.41 -18.94 14.09
N TYR A 259 -4.79 -18.24 13.15
CA TYR A 259 -3.90 -17.11 13.43
C TYR A 259 -4.60 -15.98 14.20
N ARG A 260 -5.87 -15.69 13.88
CA ARG A 260 -6.67 -14.72 14.64
C ARG A 260 -6.86 -15.11 16.11
N VAL A 261 -7.14 -16.41 16.36
CA VAL A 261 -7.28 -16.91 17.73
C VAL A 261 -5.96 -16.82 18.48
N VAL A 262 -4.86 -17.16 17.82
CA VAL A 262 -3.53 -17.10 18.41
C VAL A 262 -3.10 -15.66 18.72
N CYS A 263 -3.34 -14.71 17.81
CA CYS A 263 -3.06 -13.30 18.09
C CYS A 263 -3.88 -12.79 19.30
N ALA A 264 -5.14 -13.18 19.40
CA ALA A 264 -5.98 -12.82 20.54
C ALA A 264 -5.51 -13.48 21.85
N ALA A 265 -5.13 -14.76 21.81
CA ALA A 265 -4.60 -15.49 22.95
C ALA A 265 -3.21 -15.00 23.38
N GLY A 266 -2.34 -14.67 22.41
CA GLY A 266 -1.01 -14.10 22.66
C GLY A 266 -1.05 -12.76 23.38
N GLN A 267 -2.11 -11.96 23.15
CA GLN A 267 -2.36 -10.76 23.95
C GLN A 267 -2.68 -11.06 25.43
N ALA A 268 -3.49 -12.07 25.69
CA ALA A 268 -3.86 -12.46 27.06
C ALA A 268 -2.72 -13.20 27.76
N VAL A 269 -1.96 -14.02 27.04
CA VAL A 269 -0.86 -14.84 27.55
C VAL A 269 0.37 -14.70 26.61
N PRO A 270 1.19 -13.65 26.73
CA PRO A 270 2.30 -13.38 25.81
C PRO A 270 3.32 -14.52 25.71
N ALA A 271 3.45 -15.36 26.73
CA ALA A 271 4.37 -16.49 26.76
C ALA A 271 4.12 -17.54 25.66
N ILE A 272 2.92 -17.61 25.10
CA ILE A 272 2.61 -18.55 24.01
C ILE A 272 3.13 -18.10 22.64
N THR A 273 3.48 -16.82 22.48
CA THR A 273 3.89 -16.25 21.18
C THR A 273 5.15 -16.93 20.62
N PRO A 274 6.29 -17.09 21.36
CA PRO A 274 7.47 -17.72 20.80
C PRO A 274 7.28 -19.18 20.36
N PRO A 275 6.66 -20.09 21.17
CA PRO A 275 6.42 -21.45 20.70
C PRO A 275 5.46 -21.51 19.51
N PHE A 276 4.49 -20.60 19.45
CA PHE A 276 3.59 -20.52 18.30
C PHE A 276 4.32 -20.07 17.02
N ASN A 277 5.15 -19.03 17.10
CA ASN A 277 5.90 -18.54 15.94
C ASN A 277 6.82 -19.66 15.38
N ARG A 278 7.48 -20.42 16.26
CA ARG A 278 8.30 -21.61 15.86
C ARG A 278 7.45 -22.69 15.20
N LEU A 279 6.25 -22.95 15.72
CA LEU A 279 5.33 -23.91 15.13
C LEU A 279 4.82 -23.42 13.76
N ALA A 280 4.44 -22.16 13.63
CA ALA A 280 3.99 -21.58 12.36
C ALA A 280 5.05 -21.74 11.27
N VAL A 281 6.31 -21.43 11.54
CA VAL A 281 7.42 -21.60 10.61
C VAL A 281 7.62 -23.07 10.23
N ARG A 282 7.54 -24.00 11.20
CA ARG A 282 7.67 -25.45 10.91
C ARG A 282 6.54 -26.02 10.07
N LEU A 283 5.35 -25.45 10.18
CA LEU A 283 4.18 -25.88 9.38
C LEU A 283 4.16 -25.26 7.99
N THR A 284 4.94 -24.19 7.76
CA THR A 284 5.11 -23.60 6.43
C THR A 284 6.14 -24.42 5.68
N GLY A 285 5.68 -25.29 4.81
CA GLY A 285 6.53 -26.10 3.93
C GLY A 285 6.92 -25.37 2.66
N ASP A 286 7.78 -26.03 1.87
CA ASP A 286 8.14 -25.57 0.53
C ASP A 286 6.94 -25.60 -0.39
N ARG A 287 6.82 -24.59 -1.24
CA ARG A 287 5.78 -24.52 -2.27
C ARG A 287 6.39 -24.06 -3.58
N GLU A 288 6.02 -24.74 -4.63
CA GLU A 288 6.37 -24.37 -5.99
C GLU A 288 5.12 -24.44 -6.86
N TYR A 289 4.79 -23.35 -7.53
CA TYR A 289 3.59 -23.28 -8.35
C TYR A 289 3.71 -22.24 -9.46
N THR A 290 2.81 -22.33 -10.45
CA THR A 290 2.68 -21.33 -11.52
C THR A 290 1.22 -20.95 -11.68
N ASP A 291 0.92 -19.64 -11.69
CA ASP A 291 -0.42 -19.12 -11.96
C ASP A 291 -0.35 -17.73 -12.62
N LEU A 292 -1.49 -17.14 -12.93
CA LEU A 292 -1.58 -15.78 -13.43
C LEU A 292 -0.98 -14.78 -12.42
N SER A 293 -0.35 -13.74 -12.92
CA SER A 293 0.36 -12.73 -12.12
C SER A 293 -0.47 -12.21 -10.93
N ASN A 294 -1.71 -11.83 -11.16
CA ASN A 294 -2.58 -11.31 -10.11
C ASN A 294 -2.90 -12.33 -9.01
N ARG A 295 -2.84 -13.65 -9.29
CA ARG A 295 -3.09 -14.69 -8.30
C ARG A 295 -1.87 -15.05 -7.48
N VAL A 296 -0.68 -14.75 -8.01
CA VAL A 296 0.59 -14.94 -7.31
C VAL A 296 0.94 -13.73 -6.46
N LEU A 297 0.77 -12.53 -7.01
CA LEU A 297 1.15 -11.27 -6.37
C LEU A 297 0.21 -10.83 -5.24
N THR A 298 -1.04 -11.32 -5.20
CA THR A 298 -2.01 -10.88 -4.20
C THR A 298 -2.42 -11.99 -3.23
N GLN A 299 -2.68 -11.63 -1.98
CA GLN A 299 -3.13 -12.53 -0.94
C GLN A 299 -4.36 -11.97 -0.19
N SER A 300 -5.18 -12.87 0.34
CA SER A 300 -6.33 -12.51 1.15
C SER A 300 -5.96 -12.46 2.63
N ARG A 301 -6.05 -11.28 3.25
CA ARG A 301 -5.79 -11.09 4.68
C ARG A 301 -7.07 -10.65 5.39
N THR A 302 -7.52 -11.43 6.38
CA THR A 302 -8.73 -11.14 7.16
C THR A 302 -8.43 -10.82 8.63
N VAL A 303 -7.25 -11.23 9.12
CA VAL A 303 -6.81 -10.86 10.48
C VAL A 303 -6.50 -9.39 10.52
N ARG A 304 -7.18 -8.65 11.38
CA ARG A 304 -6.99 -7.21 11.51
C ARG A 304 -5.75 -6.90 12.36
N PHE A 305 -4.93 -5.99 11.84
CA PHE A 305 -3.70 -5.50 12.49
C PHE A 305 -3.57 -3.99 12.35
N ARG A 306 -2.58 -3.41 12.98
CA ARG A 306 -2.00 -2.09 12.73
C ARG A 306 -0.58 -2.29 12.23
N GLU A 307 -0.13 -1.41 11.36
CA GLU A 307 1.13 -1.57 10.64
C GLU A 307 1.89 -0.25 10.59
N MET A 308 3.20 -0.36 10.73
CA MET A 308 4.19 0.66 10.44
C MET A 308 5.14 0.09 9.37
N GLU A 309 5.48 0.88 8.39
CA GLU A 309 6.39 0.49 7.31
C GLU A 309 7.27 1.66 6.93
N TYR A 310 8.55 1.37 6.79
CA TYR A 310 9.56 2.34 6.37
C TYR A 310 10.32 1.84 5.16
N ALA A 311 10.58 2.76 4.25
CA ALA A 311 11.43 2.59 3.06
C ALA A 311 12.84 3.08 3.41
N LEU A 312 13.83 2.21 3.29
CA LEU A 312 15.24 2.47 3.53
C LEU A 312 16.01 2.46 2.20
N PRO A 313 17.17 3.14 2.07
CA PRO A 313 18.11 2.79 1.00
C PRO A 313 18.36 1.27 1.04
N ALA A 314 18.36 0.60 -0.10
CA ALA A 314 18.46 -0.87 -0.16
C ALA A 314 19.68 -1.42 0.60
N ALA A 315 20.81 -0.70 0.56
CA ALA A 315 22.03 -1.08 1.29
C ALA A 315 21.87 -1.07 2.83
N GLU A 316 20.89 -0.34 3.35
CA GLU A 316 20.64 -0.23 4.80
C GLU A 316 19.73 -1.33 5.36
N VAL A 317 19.20 -2.22 4.50
CA VAL A 317 18.22 -3.23 4.95
C VAL A 317 18.80 -4.19 5.97
N VAL A 318 20.01 -4.70 5.75
CA VAL A 318 20.64 -5.68 6.66
C VAL A 318 20.97 -5.06 8.02
N PRO A 319 21.69 -3.92 8.12
CA PRO A 319 21.98 -3.31 9.40
C PRO A 319 20.72 -2.89 10.16
N ALA A 320 19.72 -2.31 9.49
CA ALA A 320 18.45 -1.94 10.11
C ALA A 320 17.66 -3.15 10.62
N PHE A 321 17.63 -4.24 9.83
CA PHE A 321 16.96 -5.48 10.22
C PHE A 321 17.64 -6.14 11.43
N ARG A 322 18.98 -6.18 11.47
CA ARG A 322 19.74 -6.67 12.62
C ARG A 322 19.46 -5.84 13.88
N ALA A 323 19.49 -4.51 13.76
CA ALA A 323 19.14 -3.62 14.89
C ALA A 323 17.71 -3.87 15.40
N LEU A 324 16.75 -4.15 14.50
CA LEU A 324 15.39 -4.53 14.89
C LEU A 324 15.33 -5.87 15.62
N GLN A 325 16.08 -6.88 15.15
CA GLN A 325 16.16 -8.19 15.84
C GLN A 325 16.72 -8.02 17.27
N GLU A 326 17.82 -7.27 17.39
CA GLU A 326 18.45 -6.97 18.69
C GLU A 326 17.50 -6.21 19.61
N LEU A 327 16.81 -5.19 19.12
CA LEU A 327 15.84 -4.42 19.89
C LEU A 327 14.73 -5.34 20.47
N ILE A 328 14.14 -6.20 19.64
CA ILE A 328 13.08 -7.14 20.07
C ILE A 328 13.61 -8.09 21.15
N ALA A 329 14.84 -8.60 20.98
CA ALA A 329 15.48 -9.51 21.93
C ALA A 329 15.80 -8.81 23.26
N GLN A 330 16.44 -7.64 23.23
CA GLN A 330 16.82 -6.86 24.41
C GLN A 330 15.60 -6.42 25.24
N ARG A 331 14.51 -6.03 24.57
CA ARG A 331 13.27 -5.61 25.23
C ARG A 331 12.42 -6.80 25.70
N GLY A 332 12.74 -8.01 25.28
CA GLY A 332 11.97 -9.21 25.59
C GLY A 332 10.55 -9.18 25.06
N TRP A 333 10.29 -8.39 23.99
CA TRP A 333 8.96 -8.25 23.42
C TRP A 333 8.47 -9.55 22.79
N ARG A 334 7.19 -9.84 22.97
CA ARG A 334 6.50 -11.01 22.40
C ARG A 334 5.67 -10.54 21.22
N ILE A 335 6.30 -10.50 20.04
CA ILE A 335 5.66 -10.00 18.79
C ILE A 335 5.05 -11.17 18.06
N GLU A 336 3.75 -11.11 17.86
CA GLU A 336 2.93 -12.17 17.26
C GLU A 336 2.94 -12.14 15.72
N PHE A 337 3.15 -10.98 15.11
CA PHE A 337 3.16 -10.81 13.67
C PHE A 337 4.58 -10.89 13.10
N PRO A 338 4.74 -11.39 11.86
CA PRO A 338 6.02 -11.37 11.19
C PRO A 338 6.42 -9.93 10.84
N VAL A 339 7.73 -9.71 10.77
CA VAL A 339 8.34 -8.58 10.07
C VAL A 339 8.43 -8.94 8.61
N GLU A 340 8.05 -8.03 7.74
CA GLU A 340 8.05 -8.22 6.29
C GLU A 340 9.12 -7.34 5.65
N VAL A 341 9.88 -7.89 4.70
CA VAL A 341 10.90 -7.16 3.94
C VAL A 341 10.63 -7.29 2.45
N ARG A 342 10.60 -6.15 1.75
CA ARG A 342 10.37 -6.03 0.31
C ARG A 342 11.37 -5.10 -0.34
N PHE A 343 11.42 -5.12 -1.67
CA PHE A 343 12.33 -4.29 -2.46
C PHE A 343 11.59 -3.57 -3.58
N ALA A 344 12.08 -2.40 -3.98
CA ALA A 344 11.56 -1.66 -5.11
C ALA A 344 12.67 -0.88 -5.83
N ALA A 345 12.47 -0.64 -7.12
CA ALA A 345 13.29 0.26 -7.91
C ALA A 345 13.15 1.71 -7.46
N ALA A 346 14.16 2.51 -7.76
CA ALA A 346 14.03 3.97 -7.70
C ALA A 346 12.96 4.46 -8.67
N ASP A 347 12.26 5.53 -8.29
CA ASP A 347 11.26 6.17 -9.12
C ASP A 347 11.36 7.71 -9.09
N ASP A 348 10.52 8.39 -9.89
CA ASP A 348 10.49 9.84 -10.05
C ASP A 348 9.28 10.52 -9.38
N ARG A 349 8.43 9.76 -8.68
CA ARG A 349 7.22 10.32 -8.04
C ARG A 349 7.61 11.16 -6.82
N TRP A 350 7.18 12.42 -6.77
CA TRP A 350 7.72 13.42 -5.83
C TRP A 350 7.65 13.03 -4.36
N LEU A 351 6.55 12.42 -3.94
CA LEU A 351 6.39 11.93 -2.57
C LEU A 351 6.51 10.41 -2.45
N SER A 352 7.10 9.75 -3.45
CA SER A 352 7.40 8.33 -3.34
C SER A 352 8.47 8.08 -2.28
N THR A 353 8.27 7.04 -1.52
CA THR A 353 9.27 6.56 -0.56
C THR A 353 10.53 6.05 -1.25
N ALA A 354 10.42 5.64 -2.54
CA ALA A 354 11.51 5.19 -3.41
C ALA A 354 12.04 6.29 -4.36
N HIS A 355 11.63 7.56 -4.18
CA HIS A 355 12.09 8.66 -5.02
C HIS A 355 13.61 8.74 -5.04
N ASP A 356 14.20 8.65 -6.26
CA ASP A 356 15.64 8.71 -6.57
C ASP A 356 16.52 7.68 -5.84
N ARG A 357 15.97 6.57 -5.33
CA ARG A 357 16.81 5.55 -4.68
C ARG A 357 16.20 4.14 -4.76
N ALA A 358 17.06 3.15 -5.03
CA ALA A 358 16.73 1.74 -4.81
C ALA A 358 16.37 1.53 -3.32
N THR A 359 15.27 0.87 -3.07
CA THR A 359 14.63 0.88 -1.76
C THR A 359 14.37 -0.53 -1.26
N ALA A 360 14.61 -0.73 0.04
CA ALA A 360 14.09 -1.86 0.80
C ALA A 360 13.05 -1.35 1.82
N TYR A 361 11.95 -2.08 1.95
CA TYR A 361 10.90 -1.80 2.92
C TYR A 361 11.00 -2.77 4.08
N ILE A 362 10.83 -2.26 5.30
CA ILE A 362 10.66 -3.07 6.52
C ILE A 362 9.31 -2.69 7.12
N ALA A 363 8.40 -3.66 7.16
CA ALA A 363 7.07 -3.51 7.75
C ALA A 363 6.94 -4.32 9.04
N VAL A 364 6.42 -3.67 10.08
CA VAL A 364 6.15 -4.27 11.38
C VAL A 364 4.68 -4.15 11.75
N HIS A 365 4.17 -5.16 12.42
CA HIS A 365 2.74 -5.30 12.65
C HIS A 365 2.43 -5.53 14.13
N ARG A 366 1.25 -5.11 14.56
CA ARG A 366 0.66 -5.46 15.88
C ARG A 366 -0.82 -5.80 15.71
N TYR A 367 -1.28 -6.74 16.51
CA TYR A 367 -2.72 -7.03 16.57
C TYR A 367 -3.53 -5.77 16.85
N TRP A 368 -4.61 -5.55 16.13
CA TRP A 368 -5.36 -4.27 16.15
C TRP A 368 -5.84 -3.81 17.54
N ARG A 369 -5.96 -4.72 18.51
CA ARG A 369 -6.32 -4.43 19.90
C ARG A 369 -5.10 -4.19 20.81
N ALA A 370 -3.89 -4.49 20.35
CA ALA A 370 -2.67 -4.20 21.07
C ALA A 370 -2.32 -2.71 20.93
N ASP A 371 -1.74 -2.11 21.97
CA ASP A 371 -1.12 -0.80 21.87
C ASP A 371 0.21 -0.92 21.10
N PRO A 372 0.36 -0.30 19.94
CA PRO A 372 1.59 -0.36 19.18
C PRO A 372 2.62 0.70 19.61
N THR A 373 2.27 1.68 20.43
CA THR A 373 2.99 2.95 20.62
C THR A 373 4.46 2.75 20.99
N VAL A 374 4.74 1.93 22.00
CA VAL A 374 6.13 1.71 22.48
C VAL A 374 6.93 0.93 21.44
N TYR A 375 6.35 -0.12 20.85
CA TYR A 375 7.03 -0.94 19.84
C TYR A 375 7.30 -0.15 18.57
N PHE A 376 6.27 0.51 18.03
CA PHE A 376 6.42 1.28 16.80
C PHE A 376 7.34 2.48 16.99
N GLY A 377 7.27 3.18 18.13
CA GLY A 377 8.17 4.31 18.40
C GLY A 377 9.63 3.91 18.38
N ALA A 378 10.00 2.81 19.05
CA ALA A 378 11.38 2.35 19.07
C ALA A 378 11.84 1.78 17.71
N VAL A 379 10.94 1.16 16.94
CA VAL A 379 11.24 0.74 15.56
C VAL A 379 11.42 1.97 14.65
N GLU A 380 10.58 2.99 14.80
CA GLU A 380 10.70 4.25 14.04
C GLU A 380 12.07 4.91 14.24
N GLU A 381 12.60 4.92 15.48
CA GLU A 381 13.96 5.44 15.77
C GLU A 381 15.04 4.71 14.97
N ILE A 382 14.98 3.36 14.89
CA ILE A 382 15.90 2.57 14.07
C ILE A 382 15.76 2.95 12.59
N MET A 383 14.52 2.96 12.08
CA MET A 383 14.28 3.25 10.66
C MET A 383 14.78 4.64 10.27
N LEU A 384 14.60 5.63 11.16
CA LEU A 384 15.06 7.00 10.93
C LEU A 384 16.58 7.12 10.95
N ALA A 385 17.28 6.35 11.82
CA ALA A 385 18.75 6.29 11.87
C ALA A 385 19.34 5.73 10.57
N HIS A 386 18.62 4.87 9.86
CA HIS A 386 18.99 4.28 8.57
C HIS A 386 18.37 5.01 7.36
N GLY A 387 18.07 6.31 7.47
CA GLY A 387 17.57 7.13 6.35
C GLY A 387 16.15 6.79 5.89
N GLY A 388 15.34 6.22 6.78
CA GLY A 388 13.97 5.76 6.49
C GLY A 388 13.00 6.86 6.09
N ARG A 389 12.12 6.57 5.12
CA ARG A 389 10.94 7.36 4.74
C ARG A 389 9.70 6.55 5.09
N PRO A 390 8.73 7.11 5.85
CA PRO A 390 7.52 6.37 6.22
C PRO A 390 6.59 6.18 5.01
N HIS A 391 5.95 5.02 4.92
CA HIS A 391 4.86 4.82 3.97
C HIS A 391 3.61 5.61 4.40
N TRP A 392 3.05 6.44 3.50
CA TRP A 392 1.98 7.39 3.81
C TRP A 392 0.69 6.78 4.37
N GLY A 393 0.38 5.54 3.99
CA GLY A 393 -0.77 4.79 4.49
C GLY A 393 -0.54 4.06 5.80
N LYS A 394 0.69 4.03 6.33
CA LYS A 394 1.10 3.27 7.52
C LYS A 394 1.34 4.22 8.70
N LEU A 395 1.32 3.68 9.92
CA LEU A 395 1.49 4.50 11.12
C LEU A 395 2.92 5.04 11.23
N HIS A 396 3.03 6.33 11.52
CA HIS A 396 4.28 7.03 11.82
C HIS A 396 3.98 8.29 12.64
N THR A 397 4.99 8.83 13.32
CA THR A 397 4.83 10.03 14.16
C THR A 397 5.31 11.32 13.51
N LEU A 398 5.97 11.26 12.35
CA LEU A 398 6.66 12.38 11.72
C LEU A 398 5.73 13.54 11.35
N THR A 399 6.28 14.75 11.46
CA THR A 399 5.65 16.02 11.06
C THR A 399 6.24 16.53 9.74
N HIS A 400 5.68 17.62 9.21
CA HIS A 400 6.14 18.20 7.95
C HIS A 400 7.61 18.66 8.00
N GLU A 401 8.10 19.15 9.16
CA GLU A 401 9.50 19.57 9.30
C GLU A 401 10.45 18.38 9.05
N THR A 402 10.21 17.25 9.71
CA THR A 402 11.02 16.04 9.54
C THR A 402 10.84 15.38 8.16
N LEU A 403 9.65 15.47 7.58
CA LEU A 403 9.36 14.90 6.25
C LEU A 403 9.98 15.73 5.14
N ARG A 404 10.00 17.05 5.25
CA ARG A 404 10.61 17.97 4.30
C ARG A 404 12.07 17.62 4.01
N ASP A 405 12.84 17.31 5.04
CA ASP A 405 14.26 16.95 4.91
C ASP A 405 14.47 15.55 4.27
N ARG A 406 13.42 14.72 4.21
CA ARG A 406 13.49 13.33 3.71
C ARG A 406 13.02 13.17 2.27
N TYR A 407 12.18 14.07 1.78
CA TYR A 407 11.62 14.02 0.43
C TYR A 407 12.17 15.17 -0.41
N PRO A 408 13.04 14.91 -1.40
CA PRO A 408 13.72 15.98 -2.19
C PRO A 408 12.76 16.95 -2.90
N ARG A 409 11.56 16.48 -3.27
CA ARG A 409 10.55 17.26 -3.99
C ARG A 409 9.39 17.72 -3.09
N PHE A 410 9.60 17.75 -1.75
CA PHE A 410 8.56 18.09 -0.79
C PHE A 410 8.02 19.52 -1.00
N ASP A 411 8.91 20.51 -1.12
CA ASP A 411 8.51 21.92 -1.28
C ASP A 411 7.82 22.16 -2.63
N ASP A 412 8.27 21.49 -3.70
CA ASP A 412 7.61 21.54 -5.00
C ASP A 412 6.18 20.99 -4.93
N PHE A 413 6.00 19.87 -4.20
CA PHE A 413 4.68 19.29 -3.97
C PHE A 413 3.76 20.24 -3.19
N VAL A 414 4.27 20.85 -2.12
CA VAL A 414 3.54 21.85 -1.33
C VAL A 414 3.14 23.04 -2.18
N ALA A 415 4.03 23.56 -3.03
CA ALA A 415 3.73 24.65 -3.94
C ALA A 415 2.62 24.29 -4.95
N VAL A 416 2.60 23.06 -5.48
CA VAL A 416 1.50 22.60 -6.33
C VAL A 416 0.20 22.50 -5.54
N ARG A 417 0.23 21.96 -4.31
CA ARG A 417 -0.93 21.91 -3.42
C ARG A 417 -1.52 23.31 -3.21
N ASP A 418 -0.68 24.26 -2.88
CA ASP A 418 -1.10 25.64 -2.54
C ASP A 418 -1.74 26.34 -3.74
N ARG A 419 -1.28 26.00 -4.94
CA ARG A 419 -1.87 26.50 -6.19
C ARG A 419 -3.21 25.84 -6.51
N LEU A 420 -3.35 24.52 -6.33
CA LEU A 420 -4.54 23.76 -6.70
C LEU A 420 -5.64 23.78 -5.63
N ASP A 421 -5.26 23.97 -4.36
CA ASP A 421 -6.17 24.04 -3.21
C ASP A 421 -5.77 25.16 -2.23
N PRO A 422 -5.86 26.43 -2.65
CA PRO A 422 -5.47 27.57 -1.81
C PRO A 422 -6.30 27.69 -0.54
N GLU A 423 -7.53 27.19 -0.56
CA GLU A 423 -8.45 27.25 0.59
C GLU A 423 -8.42 25.98 1.45
N ARG A 424 -7.50 25.04 1.20
CA ARG A 424 -7.34 23.77 1.94
C ARG A 424 -8.62 22.94 2.03
N ARG A 425 -9.38 22.85 0.96
CA ARG A 425 -10.64 22.06 0.89
C ARG A 425 -10.42 20.57 1.02
N PHE A 426 -9.25 20.08 0.53
CA PHE A 426 -8.88 18.67 0.57
C PHE A 426 -8.04 18.30 1.78
N THR A 427 -7.99 19.15 2.82
CA THR A 427 -7.19 18.92 4.02
C THR A 427 -7.92 18.14 5.10
N ASN A 428 -7.13 17.67 6.07
CA ASN A 428 -7.55 17.17 7.37
C ASN A 428 -6.34 17.22 8.33
N ARG A 429 -6.55 16.94 9.61
CA ARG A 429 -5.48 16.97 10.63
C ARG A 429 -4.24 16.15 10.29
N TYR A 430 -4.38 15.02 9.57
CA TYR A 430 -3.23 14.24 9.17
C TYR A 430 -2.41 14.97 8.11
N LEU A 431 -3.07 15.50 7.06
CA LEU A 431 -2.39 16.27 6.01
C LEU A 431 -1.78 17.57 6.55
N GLU A 432 -2.42 18.25 7.49
CA GLU A 432 -1.85 19.42 8.18
C GLU A 432 -0.56 19.04 8.94
N ARG A 433 -0.55 17.89 9.61
CA ARG A 433 0.64 17.39 10.31
C ARG A 433 1.79 17.08 9.36
N VAL A 434 1.50 16.45 8.21
CA VAL A 434 2.53 15.90 7.32
C VAL A 434 2.94 16.84 6.17
N LEU A 435 2.10 17.79 5.79
CA LEU A 435 2.36 18.73 4.69
C LEU A 435 2.42 20.20 5.15
N GLY A 436 2.17 20.48 6.42
CA GLY A 436 1.98 21.84 6.93
C GLY A 436 0.60 22.43 6.57
N SER A 437 0.27 23.50 7.25
CA SER A 437 -1.01 24.24 7.10
C SER A 437 -1.10 24.97 5.78
#